data_3ee1c1bf409f9d1bd07f88a169f5faaa
#
_entry.id   3ee1c1bf409f9d1bd07f88a169f5faaa
#
_cell.length_a   1.000
_cell.length_b   1.000
_cell.length_c   1.000
_cell.angle_alpha   90.00
_cell.angle_beta   90.00
_cell.angle_gamma   90.00
#
_symmetry.space_group_name_H-M   'P 1'
#
loop_
_entity.id
_entity.type
_entity.pdbx_description
1 polymer ?
#
loop_
_entity_poly.entity_id
_entity_poly.type
_entity_poly.pdbx_seq_one_letter_code
_entity_poly.pdbx_strand_id
1 'polypeptide(L)'
;MGFGQSYISALPLLLLLLSTTCNAELSTNYYSDTCPNALSTIRTVIRSAVSAERRMAASLIRLHFHDCFVQGCDASILLDDSSSIESEKTAIQNDKSIRGYDIIDKAKAEVEKICPEIVSCADIVAIAARDASFAVGGPSWSVKLGRRDSTTANKNLAISDLPLFTDNLETLISRFSKKQLSARDMVVLSGAHTLGQAQCFTFRNRIYDNASVIDGGFASTRRRGCPSLSNPENNKKLAALDLVTPNSFDNNYFKNLIQKKGLLHSDQVLFSGGSTNNIVSEYSENPTTFKSDFAAAMIKMGDIEPLTGSNGIIRRICSAIN
;
A
#
# COMPACT_ATOMS: atom_id res chain seq x y z
N MET A 1 -86.30 19.56 -6.43
CA MET A 1 -85.52 18.30 -6.58
C MET A 1 -84.13 18.67 -7.04
N GLY A 2 -83.17 18.76 -6.12
CA GLY A 2 -81.82 19.13 -6.40
C GLY A 2 -80.94 17.97 -5.94
N PHE A 3 -80.26 17.33 -6.85
CA PHE A 3 -79.28 16.26 -6.56
C PHE A 3 -77.90 16.90 -6.24
N GLY A 4 -77.47 16.78 -4.97
CA GLY A 4 -76.15 17.13 -4.57
C GLY A 4 -75.14 16.04 -5.00
N GLN A 5 -74.17 16.42 -5.77
CA GLN A 5 -73.04 15.58 -6.15
C GLN A 5 -71.88 15.78 -5.14
N SER A 6 -71.59 14.72 -4.34
CA SER A 6 -70.45 14.68 -3.45
C SER A 6 -69.24 14.29 -4.23
N TYR A 7 -68.24 15.19 -4.33
CA TYR A 7 -66.92 14.88 -4.85
C TYR A 7 -66.07 14.29 -3.73
N ILE A 8 -65.75 12.99 -3.82
CA ILE A 8 -64.75 12.34 -3.00
C ILE A 8 -63.39 12.65 -3.64
N SER A 9 -62.63 13.55 -3.05
CA SER A 9 -61.26 13.82 -3.45
C SER A 9 -60.37 12.71 -2.88
N ALA A 10 -59.94 11.81 -3.76
CA ALA A 10 -58.89 10.84 -3.47
C ALA A 10 -57.53 11.57 -3.46
N LEU A 11 -56.95 11.75 -2.29
CA LEU A 11 -55.59 12.24 -2.11
C LEU A 11 -54.60 11.09 -2.40
N PRO A 12 -53.73 11.18 -3.42
CA PRO A 12 -52.73 10.15 -3.61
C PRO A 12 -51.66 10.27 -2.53
N LEU A 13 -51.61 9.27 -1.68
CA LEU A 13 -50.52 9.09 -0.70
C LEU A 13 -49.24 8.78 -1.43
N LEU A 14 -48.45 9.82 -1.74
CA LEU A 14 -47.12 9.68 -2.32
C LEU A 14 -46.18 9.16 -1.24
N LEU A 15 -46.02 7.84 -1.15
CA LEU A 15 -44.96 7.21 -0.37
C LEU A 15 -43.61 7.56 -1.03
N LEU A 16 -42.95 8.61 -0.55
CA LEU A 16 -41.54 8.83 -0.76
C LEU A 16 -40.78 7.70 -0.06
N LEU A 17 -40.45 6.65 -0.79
CA LEU A 17 -39.39 5.71 -0.43
C LEU A 17 -38.06 6.48 -0.44
N LEU A 18 -37.71 7.08 0.68
CA LEU A 18 -36.37 7.49 0.99
C LEU A 18 -35.52 6.22 1.03
N SER A 19 -35.03 5.80 -0.12
CA SER A 19 -33.91 4.86 -0.19
C SER A 19 -32.70 5.57 0.44
N THR A 20 -32.54 5.43 1.75
CA THR A 20 -31.26 5.68 2.40
C THR A 20 -30.30 4.65 1.80
N THR A 21 -29.54 5.06 0.79
CA THR A 21 -28.33 4.34 0.40
C THR A 21 -27.43 4.39 1.63
N CYS A 22 -27.48 3.34 2.44
CA CYS A 22 -26.52 3.13 3.51
C CYS A 22 -25.17 2.88 2.82
N ASN A 23 -24.48 3.95 2.44
CA ASN A 23 -23.08 3.84 2.08
C ASN A 23 -22.37 3.37 3.34
N ALA A 24 -22.00 2.09 3.37
CA ALA A 24 -21.21 1.55 4.46
C ALA A 24 -19.86 2.27 4.46
N GLU A 25 -19.72 3.24 5.35
CA GLU A 25 -18.51 4.03 5.49
C GLU A 25 -17.48 3.26 6.33
N LEU A 26 -16.19 3.38 5.97
CA LEU A 26 -15.12 2.80 6.76
C LEU A 26 -15.06 3.44 8.15
N SER A 27 -14.90 2.62 9.20
CA SER A 27 -14.90 3.07 10.60
C SER A 27 -13.74 2.48 11.38
N THR A 28 -13.19 3.22 12.33
CA THR A 28 -12.09 2.74 13.19
C THR A 28 -12.53 1.72 14.25
N ASN A 29 -13.84 1.60 14.48
CA ASN A 29 -14.45 0.68 15.45
C ASN A 29 -15.33 -0.40 14.79
N TYR A 30 -15.16 -0.64 13.49
CA TYR A 30 -16.02 -1.51 12.68
C TYR A 30 -16.20 -2.92 13.28
N TYR A 31 -15.15 -3.49 13.85
CA TYR A 31 -15.19 -4.84 14.45
C TYR A 31 -15.39 -4.85 15.96
N SER A 32 -15.68 -3.72 16.61
CA SER A 32 -15.77 -3.64 18.08
C SER A 32 -16.80 -4.61 18.67
N ASP A 33 -17.92 -4.80 18.00
CA ASP A 33 -19.00 -5.69 18.46
C ASP A 33 -18.93 -7.08 17.82
N THR A 34 -18.53 -7.15 16.53
CA THR A 34 -18.60 -8.40 15.75
C THR A 34 -17.35 -9.26 15.89
N CYS A 35 -16.19 -8.65 16.14
CA CYS A 35 -14.91 -9.37 16.38
C CYS A 35 -13.94 -8.50 17.20
N PRO A 36 -14.18 -8.29 18.50
CA PRO A 36 -13.41 -7.35 19.32
C PRO A 36 -11.92 -7.69 19.42
N ASN A 37 -11.54 -8.93 19.24
CA ASN A 37 -10.15 -9.41 19.28
C ASN A 37 -9.44 -9.41 17.94
N ALA A 38 -10.09 -9.00 16.82
CA ALA A 38 -9.51 -9.05 15.48
C ALA A 38 -8.15 -8.34 15.41
N LEU A 39 -8.09 -7.08 15.83
CA LEU A 39 -6.89 -6.25 15.72
C LEU A 39 -5.72 -6.79 16.58
N SER A 40 -6.01 -7.31 17.78
CA SER A 40 -4.99 -7.88 18.65
C SER A 40 -4.43 -9.20 18.12
N THR A 41 -5.29 -10.04 17.53
CA THR A 41 -4.92 -11.30 16.88
C THR A 41 -4.02 -11.05 15.68
N ILE A 42 -4.42 -10.17 14.77
CA ILE A 42 -3.62 -9.78 13.60
C ILE A 42 -2.28 -9.22 14.05
N ARG A 43 -2.27 -8.27 14.99
CA ARG A 43 -1.05 -7.67 15.54
C ARG A 43 -0.06 -8.70 16.07
N THR A 44 -0.53 -9.73 16.73
CA THR A 44 0.32 -10.80 17.26
C THR A 44 1.07 -11.52 16.14
N VAL A 45 0.38 -11.87 15.05
CA VAL A 45 1.00 -12.51 13.89
C VAL A 45 2.02 -11.59 13.22
N ILE A 46 1.64 -10.33 12.98
CA ILE A 46 2.51 -9.36 12.31
C ILE A 46 3.78 -9.09 13.14
N ARG A 47 3.65 -8.87 14.45
CA ARG A 47 4.80 -8.65 15.33
C ARG A 47 5.74 -9.85 15.37
N SER A 48 5.20 -11.07 15.40
CA SER A 48 5.99 -12.29 15.33
C SER A 48 6.78 -12.38 14.03
N ALA A 49 6.14 -12.11 12.88
CA ALA A 49 6.79 -12.13 11.57
C ALA A 49 7.90 -11.08 11.46
N VAL A 50 7.64 -9.83 11.88
CA VAL A 50 8.64 -8.74 11.86
C VAL A 50 9.78 -8.99 12.85
N SER A 51 9.50 -9.63 13.99
CA SER A 51 10.54 -10.03 14.96
C SER A 51 11.46 -11.10 14.39
N ALA A 52 10.91 -12.06 13.65
CA ALA A 52 11.68 -13.11 12.99
C ALA A 52 12.51 -12.57 11.80
N GLU A 53 11.95 -11.66 11.03
CA GLU A 53 12.61 -10.99 9.90
C GLU A 53 12.19 -9.53 9.83
N ARG A 54 13.05 -8.60 10.29
CA ARG A 54 12.70 -7.16 10.33
C ARG A 54 12.34 -6.57 8.97
N ARG A 55 12.93 -7.08 7.88
CA ARG A 55 12.60 -6.67 6.50
C ARG A 55 11.14 -6.96 6.13
N MET A 56 10.46 -7.88 6.84
CA MET A 56 9.04 -8.16 6.59
C MET A 56 8.17 -6.90 6.78
N ALA A 57 8.58 -5.95 7.61
CA ALA A 57 7.88 -4.68 7.75
C ALA A 57 7.79 -3.92 6.43
N ALA A 58 8.90 -3.79 5.69
CA ALA A 58 8.90 -3.18 4.35
C ALA A 58 7.98 -3.96 3.38
N SER A 59 7.99 -5.28 3.46
CA SER A 59 7.17 -6.15 2.59
C SER A 59 5.68 -5.92 2.81
N LEU A 60 5.23 -5.85 4.06
CA LEU A 60 3.81 -5.67 4.40
C LEU A 60 3.30 -4.25 4.09
N ILE A 61 4.13 -3.22 4.30
CA ILE A 61 3.80 -1.84 3.91
C ILE A 61 3.67 -1.76 2.37
N ARG A 62 4.61 -2.37 1.64
CA ARG A 62 4.57 -2.40 0.17
C ARG A 62 3.40 -3.22 -0.36
N LEU A 63 3.03 -4.31 0.29
CA LEU A 63 1.88 -5.13 -0.10
C LEU A 63 0.59 -4.30 -0.06
N HIS A 64 0.38 -3.51 1.00
CA HIS A 64 -0.76 -2.60 1.10
C HIS A 64 -0.75 -1.50 0.02
N PHE A 65 0.42 -0.93 -0.29
CA PHE A 65 0.55 0.04 -1.36
C PHE A 65 0.18 -0.55 -2.72
N HIS A 66 0.69 -1.75 -3.05
CA HIS A 66 0.40 -2.42 -4.32
C HIS A 66 -1.07 -2.85 -4.42
N ASP A 67 -1.69 -3.23 -3.32
CA ASP A 67 -3.13 -3.50 -3.25
C ASP A 67 -3.92 -2.23 -3.61
N CYS A 68 -3.73 -1.16 -2.84
CA CYS A 68 -4.53 0.06 -2.97
C CYS A 68 -4.37 0.78 -4.32
N PHE A 69 -3.24 0.63 -5.01
CA PHE A 69 -3.00 1.29 -6.30
C PHE A 69 -3.65 0.57 -7.48
N VAL A 70 -4.13 -0.66 -7.27
CA VAL A 70 -4.77 -1.49 -8.32
C VAL A 70 -6.20 -1.80 -7.90
N GLN A 71 -7.18 -1.30 -8.59
CA GLN A 71 -8.63 -1.44 -8.30
C GLN A 71 -9.10 -0.81 -6.97
N GLY A 72 -8.21 -0.29 -6.13
CA GLY A 72 -8.48 0.18 -4.77
C GLY A 72 -8.04 -0.82 -3.70
N CYS A 73 -8.24 -0.46 -2.42
CA CYS A 73 -7.83 -1.29 -1.28
C CYS A 73 -8.84 -2.43 -1.08
N ASP A 74 -8.76 -3.50 -1.88
CA ASP A 74 -9.76 -4.57 -1.98
C ASP A 74 -9.18 -5.99 -1.91
N ALA A 75 -7.89 -6.11 -1.59
CA ALA A 75 -7.15 -7.37 -1.52
C ALA A 75 -7.09 -8.18 -2.84
N SER A 76 -7.30 -7.54 -3.99
CA SER A 76 -7.20 -8.18 -5.30
C SER A 76 -5.83 -8.79 -5.55
N ILE A 77 -4.77 -8.14 -5.10
CA ILE A 77 -3.37 -8.61 -5.20
C ILE A 77 -3.13 -9.97 -4.52
N LEU A 78 -3.98 -10.38 -3.59
CA LEU A 78 -3.82 -11.66 -2.88
C LEU A 78 -4.35 -12.85 -3.68
N LEU A 79 -5.19 -12.63 -4.70
CA LEU A 79 -5.80 -13.69 -5.50
C LEU A 79 -4.75 -14.44 -6.34
N ASP A 80 -4.84 -15.77 -6.33
CA ASP A 80 -4.05 -16.63 -7.20
C ASP A 80 -4.65 -16.76 -8.59
N ASP A 81 -3.85 -17.19 -9.56
CA ASP A 81 -4.34 -17.52 -10.90
C ASP A 81 -5.37 -18.66 -10.83
N SER A 82 -6.44 -18.50 -11.61
CA SER A 82 -7.47 -19.53 -11.78
C SER A 82 -8.03 -19.49 -13.20
N SER A 83 -9.04 -20.30 -13.51
CA SER A 83 -9.71 -20.26 -14.82
C SER A 83 -10.40 -18.90 -15.10
N SER A 84 -10.73 -18.13 -14.07
CA SER A 84 -11.44 -16.84 -14.16
C SER A 84 -10.62 -15.64 -13.65
N ILE A 85 -9.44 -15.86 -13.06
CA ILE A 85 -8.59 -14.83 -12.46
C ILE A 85 -7.21 -14.86 -13.11
N GLU A 86 -6.80 -13.75 -13.72
CA GLU A 86 -5.40 -13.48 -14.05
C GLU A 86 -4.80 -12.67 -12.91
N SER A 87 -3.94 -13.31 -12.10
CA SER A 87 -3.41 -12.75 -10.87
C SER A 87 -2.49 -11.55 -11.11
N GLU A 88 -2.63 -10.53 -10.27
CA GLU A 88 -1.70 -9.39 -10.21
C GLU A 88 -0.30 -9.80 -9.74
N LYS A 89 -0.15 -10.94 -9.05
CA LYS A 89 1.15 -11.47 -8.57
C LYS A 89 2.17 -11.66 -9.69
N THR A 90 1.69 -11.89 -10.92
CA THR A 90 2.53 -12.09 -12.11
C THR A 90 2.79 -10.83 -12.92
N ALA A 91 2.27 -9.67 -12.51
CA ALA A 91 2.63 -8.37 -13.09
C ALA A 91 4.12 -8.07 -12.84
N ILE A 92 4.81 -7.41 -13.78
CA ILE A 92 6.26 -7.17 -13.71
C ILE A 92 6.69 -6.43 -12.42
N GLN A 93 5.84 -5.57 -11.89
CA GLN A 93 6.08 -4.84 -10.64
C GLN A 93 5.99 -5.75 -9.40
N ASN A 94 5.28 -6.87 -9.51
CA ASN A 94 4.96 -7.78 -8.42
C ASN A 94 5.77 -9.08 -8.48
N ASP A 95 6.03 -9.60 -9.70
CA ASP A 95 6.62 -10.91 -9.90
C ASP A 95 7.93 -11.07 -9.12
N LYS A 96 7.98 -12.10 -8.30
CA LYS A 96 9.14 -12.47 -7.46
C LYS A 96 9.67 -11.33 -6.58
N SER A 97 8.89 -10.27 -6.35
CA SER A 97 9.29 -9.11 -5.55
C SER A 97 8.35 -8.77 -4.40
N ILE A 98 7.06 -8.99 -4.55
CA ILE A 98 6.10 -8.86 -3.43
C ILE A 98 6.24 -10.07 -2.51
N ARG A 99 6.18 -9.79 -1.20
CA ARG A 99 6.32 -10.77 -0.11
C ARG A 99 5.28 -10.51 0.96
N GLY A 100 5.04 -11.49 1.81
CA GLY A 100 4.14 -11.37 2.96
C GLY A 100 2.76 -11.97 2.74
N TYR A 101 2.50 -12.58 1.57
CA TYR A 101 1.25 -13.31 1.32
C TYR A 101 0.98 -14.36 2.40
N ASP A 102 1.99 -15.17 2.72
CA ASP A 102 1.97 -16.20 3.77
C ASP A 102 1.68 -15.61 5.17
N ILE A 103 2.13 -14.40 5.46
CA ILE A 103 1.87 -13.71 6.71
C ILE A 103 0.41 -13.23 6.78
N ILE A 104 -0.13 -12.72 5.67
CA ILE A 104 -1.54 -12.33 5.58
C ILE A 104 -2.43 -13.58 5.72
N ASP A 105 -2.11 -14.68 5.02
CA ASP A 105 -2.86 -15.93 5.13
C ASP A 105 -2.85 -16.49 6.56
N LYS A 106 -1.70 -16.42 7.25
CA LYS A 106 -1.60 -16.79 8.66
C LYS A 106 -2.46 -15.90 9.55
N ALA A 107 -2.44 -14.57 9.33
CA ALA A 107 -3.28 -13.65 10.09
C ALA A 107 -4.77 -13.93 9.86
N LYS A 108 -5.15 -14.19 8.60
CA LYS A 108 -6.51 -14.57 8.22
C LYS A 108 -6.94 -15.86 8.93
N ALA A 109 -6.12 -16.90 8.87
CA ALA A 109 -6.41 -18.18 9.52
C ALA A 109 -6.60 -18.04 11.04
N GLU A 110 -5.81 -17.21 11.73
CA GLU A 110 -5.98 -16.98 13.17
C GLU A 110 -7.27 -16.20 13.48
N VAL A 111 -7.64 -15.23 12.63
CA VAL A 111 -8.88 -14.47 12.80
C VAL A 111 -10.11 -15.34 12.51
N GLU A 112 -10.06 -16.20 11.50
CA GLU A 112 -11.15 -17.13 11.17
C GLU A 112 -11.47 -18.11 12.31
N LYS A 113 -10.50 -18.46 13.16
CA LYS A 113 -10.73 -19.30 14.35
C LYS A 113 -11.62 -18.62 15.40
N ILE A 114 -11.56 -17.30 15.51
CA ILE A 114 -12.29 -16.55 16.53
C ILE A 114 -13.54 -15.86 15.98
N CYS A 115 -13.55 -15.48 14.71
CA CYS A 115 -14.63 -14.74 14.07
C CYS A 115 -14.75 -15.18 12.59
N PRO A 116 -15.33 -16.37 12.31
CA PRO A 116 -15.45 -16.87 10.95
C PRO A 116 -16.22 -15.91 10.03
N GLU A 117 -15.66 -15.61 8.86
CA GLU A 117 -16.30 -14.81 7.79
C GLU A 117 -16.67 -13.36 8.19
N ILE A 118 -16.01 -12.81 9.20
CA ILE A 118 -16.25 -11.42 9.67
C ILE A 118 -15.21 -10.44 9.11
N VAL A 119 -13.93 -10.78 9.19
CA VAL A 119 -12.84 -9.84 8.87
C VAL A 119 -12.31 -10.07 7.46
N SER A 120 -12.34 -9.02 6.64
CA SER A 120 -11.87 -9.09 5.24
C SER A 120 -10.34 -9.20 5.16
N CYS A 121 -9.86 -9.79 4.07
CA CYS A 121 -8.43 -9.81 3.73
C CYS A 121 -7.89 -8.38 3.50
N ALA A 122 -8.68 -7.50 2.90
CA ALA A 122 -8.34 -6.10 2.67
C ALA A 122 -8.07 -5.35 3.98
N ASP A 123 -8.91 -5.55 5.00
CA ASP A 123 -8.67 -4.96 6.32
C ASP A 123 -7.45 -5.57 7.02
N ILE A 124 -7.20 -6.88 6.85
CA ILE A 124 -6.00 -7.52 7.38
C ILE A 124 -4.74 -6.91 6.77
N VAL A 125 -4.71 -6.66 5.45
CA VAL A 125 -3.58 -6.00 4.77
C VAL A 125 -3.35 -4.59 5.30
N ALA A 126 -4.41 -3.80 5.48
CA ALA A 126 -4.32 -2.44 6.02
C ALA A 126 -3.81 -2.40 7.48
N ILE A 127 -4.31 -3.31 8.34
CA ILE A 127 -3.85 -3.46 9.73
C ILE A 127 -2.40 -3.93 9.75
N ALA A 128 -2.02 -4.88 8.89
CA ALA A 128 -0.67 -5.40 8.80
C ALA A 128 0.35 -4.31 8.45
N ALA A 129 0.04 -3.41 7.51
CA ALA A 129 0.91 -2.30 7.15
C ALA A 129 1.16 -1.34 8.34
N ARG A 130 0.10 -0.99 9.12
CA ARG A 130 0.20 -0.16 10.31
C ARG A 130 1.05 -0.84 11.40
N ASP A 131 0.76 -2.10 11.71
CA ASP A 131 1.44 -2.81 12.79
C ASP A 131 2.91 -3.12 12.43
N ALA A 132 3.19 -3.36 11.14
CA ALA A 132 4.54 -3.52 10.62
C ALA A 132 5.35 -2.22 10.72
N SER A 133 4.79 -1.07 10.34
CA SER A 133 5.41 0.24 10.53
C SER A 133 5.79 0.47 11.99
N PHE A 134 4.84 0.27 12.90
CA PHE A 134 5.07 0.46 14.34
C PHE A 134 6.15 -0.47 14.90
N ALA A 135 6.21 -1.73 14.46
CA ALA A 135 7.17 -2.73 14.93
C ALA A 135 8.63 -2.38 14.62
N VAL A 136 8.89 -1.50 13.65
CA VAL A 136 10.25 -1.05 13.27
C VAL A 136 10.54 0.40 13.63
N GLY A 137 9.72 1.01 14.50
CA GLY A 137 9.91 2.38 15.01
C GLY A 137 9.22 3.46 14.18
N GLY A 138 8.39 3.07 13.22
CA GLY A 138 7.55 3.97 12.44
C GLY A 138 6.32 4.46 13.22
N PRO A 139 5.52 5.33 12.61
CA PRO A 139 4.27 5.80 13.22
C PRO A 139 3.22 4.70 13.27
N SER A 140 2.27 4.87 14.17
CA SER A 140 1.00 4.16 14.18
C SER A 140 -0.13 5.13 13.84
N TRP A 141 -1.21 4.61 13.29
CA TRP A 141 -2.41 5.40 12.96
C TRP A 141 -3.68 4.59 13.19
N SER A 142 -4.83 5.28 13.26
CA SER A 142 -6.12 4.64 13.33
C SER A 142 -6.51 4.13 11.95
N VAL A 143 -6.53 2.80 11.77
CA VAL A 143 -6.93 2.18 10.51
C VAL A 143 -8.46 2.21 10.43
N LYS A 144 -9.00 2.80 9.37
CA LYS A 144 -10.42 2.67 9.04
C LYS A 144 -10.66 1.26 8.48
N LEU A 145 -11.71 0.61 8.92
CA LEU A 145 -12.05 -0.79 8.68
C LEU A 145 -13.46 -0.91 8.08
N GLY A 146 -13.79 -2.07 7.54
CA GLY A 146 -15.06 -2.32 6.87
C GLY A 146 -14.92 -2.51 5.36
N ARG A 147 -13.67 -2.66 4.85
CA ARG A 147 -13.42 -3.03 3.46
C ARG A 147 -13.94 -4.44 3.20
N ARG A 148 -14.33 -4.65 1.96
CA ARG A 148 -14.67 -5.97 1.42
C ARG A 148 -13.59 -6.40 0.44
N ASP A 149 -13.53 -7.70 0.21
CA ASP A 149 -12.57 -8.32 -0.68
C ASP A 149 -13.12 -8.37 -2.11
N SER A 150 -12.28 -8.08 -3.08
CA SER A 150 -12.61 -8.22 -4.51
C SER A 150 -12.84 -9.66 -4.90
N THR A 151 -13.70 -9.87 -5.90
CA THR A 151 -13.87 -11.14 -6.63
C THR A 151 -13.14 -11.15 -7.97
N THR A 152 -12.33 -10.13 -8.24
CA THR A 152 -11.54 -9.96 -9.47
C THR A 152 -10.13 -9.53 -9.13
N ALA A 153 -9.20 -9.75 -10.06
CA ALA A 153 -7.87 -9.18 -10.08
C ALA A 153 -7.58 -8.56 -11.45
N ASN A 154 -6.68 -7.60 -11.53
CA ASN A 154 -6.39 -6.91 -12.79
C ASN A 154 -4.89 -6.71 -13.00
N LYS A 155 -4.24 -7.69 -13.58
CA LYS A 155 -2.82 -7.66 -13.92
C LYS A 155 -2.44 -6.47 -14.82
N ASN A 156 -3.31 -6.11 -15.77
CA ASN A 156 -3.02 -5.00 -16.68
C ASN A 156 -3.04 -3.65 -15.95
N LEU A 157 -3.97 -3.45 -15.01
CA LEU A 157 -3.95 -2.27 -14.13
C LEU A 157 -2.72 -2.28 -13.23
N ALA A 158 -2.29 -3.44 -12.70
CA ALA A 158 -1.04 -3.52 -11.93
C ALA A 158 0.17 -3.06 -12.76
N ILE A 159 0.22 -3.37 -14.06
CA ILE A 159 1.28 -2.93 -14.98
C ILE A 159 1.18 -1.42 -15.27
N SER A 160 -0.02 -0.88 -15.45
CA SER A 160 -0.22 0.53 -15.85
C SER A 160 -0.17 1.51 -14.68
N ASP A 161 -0.70 1.15 -13.52
CA ASP A 161 -0.96 2.07 -12.42
C ASP A 161 0.16 2.12 -11.38
N LEU A 162 0.84 0.98 -11.15
CA LEU A 162 1.96 0.94 -10.21
C LEU A 162 3.15 1.74 -10.72
N PRO A 163 3.74 2.61 -9.89
CA PRO A 163 4.96 3.35 -10.24
C PRO A 163 6.14 2.42 -10.57
N LEU A 164 6.97 2.85 -11.52
CA LEU A 164 8.17 2.14 -11.90
C LEU A 164 9.40 2.75 -11.23
N PHE A 165 10.41 1.91 -10.96
CA PHE A 165 11.70 2.36 -10.43
C PHE A 165 12.47 3.30 -11.39
N THR A 166 12.00 3.42 -12.64
CA THR A 166 12.55 4.29 -13.69
C THR A 166 11.71 5.54 -13.96
N ASP A 167 10.57 5.70 -13.29
CA ASP A 167 9.69 6.87 -13.52
C ASP A 167 10.40 8.18 -13.13
N ASN A 168 10.18 9.21 -13.93
CA ASN A 168 10.59 10.58 -13.62
C ASN A 168 9.60 11.24 -12.64
N LEU A 169 9.95 12.44 -12.16
CA LEU A 169 9.17 13.14 -11.14
C LEU A 169 7.72 13.42 -11.59
N GLU A 170 7.55 13.90 -12.82
CA GLU A 170 6.24 14.26 -13.38
C GLU A 170 5.34 13.04 -13.52
N THR A 171 5.92 11.91 -13.95
CA THR A 171 5.19 10.63 -14.04
C THR A 171 4.75 10.15 -12.67
N LEU A 172 5.64 10.22 -11.65
CA LEU A 172 5.29 9.86 -10.28
C LEU A 172 4.16 10.73 -9.74
N ILE A 173 4.27 12.05 -9.87
CA ILE A 173 3.21 12.99 -9.45
C ILE A 173 1.88 12.66 -10.14
N SER A 174 1.91 12.39 -11.46
CA SER A 174 0.71 12.05 -12.23
C SER A 174 0.06 10.74 -11.75
N ARG A 175 0.85 9.68 -11.48
CA ARG A 175 0.32 8.39 -10.99
C ARG A 175 -0.34 8.54 -9.61
N PHE A 176 0.30 9.25 -8.68
CA PHE A 176 -0.27 9.49 -7.35
C PHE A 176 -1.51 10.40 -7.41
N SER A 177 -1.49 11.44 -8.26
CA SER A 177 -2.65 12.31 -8.48
C SER A 177 -3.88 11.56 -9.00
N LYS A 178 -3.71 10.56 -9.88
CA LYS A 178 -4.82 9.68 -10.32
C LYS A 178 -5.49 8.92 -9.17
N LYS A 179 -4.74 8.69 -8.09
CA LYS A 179 -5.22 8.05 -6.86
C LYS A 179 -5.59 9.08 -5.77
N GLN A 180 -5.81 10.35 -6.17
CA GLN A 180 -6.18 11.48 -5.30
C GLN A 180 -5.13 11.78 -4.20
N LEU A 181 -3.87 11.41 -4.43
CA LEU A 181 -2.75 11.70 -3.56
C LEU A 181 -1.94 12.86 -4.12
N SER A 182 -1.63 13.85 -3.26
CA SER A 182 -0.83 15.02 -3.62
C SER A 182 0.65 14.68 -3.84
N ALA A 183 1.42 15.61 -4.41
CA ALA A 183 2.88 15.48 -4.49
C ALA A 183 3.52 15.32 -3.10
N ARG A 184 2.97 15.96 -2.04
CA ARG A 184 3.44 15.76 -0.67
C ARG A 184 3.15 14.34 -0.17
N ASP A 185 1.94 13.81 -0.43
CA ASP A 185 1.60 12.42 -0.11
C ASP A 185 2.53 11.44 -0.85
N MET A 186 2.85 11.69 -2.12
CA MET A 186 3.79 10.89 -2.91
C MET A 186 5.19 10.89 -2.27
N VAL A 187 5.74 12.04 -1.94
CA VAL A 187 7.08 12.15 -1.35
C VAL A 187 7.13 11.46 0.02
N VAL A 188 6.13 11.67 0.87
CA VAL A 188 6.12 11.07 2.21
C VAL A 188 5.94 9.56 2.15
N LEU A 189 5.09 9.03 1.25
CA LEU A 189 4.89 7.59 1.05
C LEU A 189 6.15 6.93 0.46
N SER A 190 6.86 7.62 -0.45
CA SER A 190 8.18 7.17 -0.93
C SER A 190 9.20 7.03 0.20
N GLY A 191 9.02 7.77 1.30
CA GLY A 191 9.79 7.63 2.53
C GLY A 191 9.72 6.24 3.17
N ALA A 192 8.77 5.37 2.79
CA ALA A 192 8.77 3.96 3.14
C ALA A 192 10.04 3.23 2.69
N HIS A 193 10.77 3.77 1.70
CA HIS A 193 12.07 3.27 1.25
C HIS A 193 13.21 3.52 2.25
N THR A 194 12.94 4.10 3.43
CA THR A 194 13.82 3.99 4.60
C THR A 194 13.96 2.52 5.06
N LEU A 195 13.06 1.64 4.60
CA LEU A 195 13.03 0.21 4.88
C LEU A 195 13.18 -0.61 3.60
N GLY A 196 13.76 -1.81 3.75
CA GLY A 196 13.72 -2.81 2.70
C GLY A 196 14.90 -2.78 1.74
N GLN A 197 14.75 -3.56 0.67
CA GLN A 197 15.81 -3.83 -0.31
C GLN A 197 15.23 -3.89 -1.72
N ALA A 198 16.03 -3.47 -2.70
CA ALA A 198 15.72 -3.58 -4.12
C ALA A 198 16.62 -4.61 -4.83
N GLN A 199 16.09 -5.21 -5.89
CA GLN A 199 16.83 -6.15 -6.73
C GLN A 199 17.80 -5.39 -7.65
N CYS A 200 18.97 -5.96 -7.89
CA CYS A 200 20.04 -5.35 -8.65
C CYS A 200 19.62 -4.83 -10.03
N PHE A 201 18.73 -5.54 -10.73
CA PHE A 201 18.28 -5.09 -12.06
C PHE A 201 17.57 -3.72 -12.03
N THR A 202 16.98 -3.33 -10.89
CA THR A 202 16.22 -2.07 -10.77
C THR A 202 17.09 -0.83 -10.68
N PHE A 203 18.38 -0.99 -10.30
CA PHE A 203 19.28 0.13 -10.09
C PHE A 203 20.67 -0.04 -10.77
N ARG A 204 20.90 -1.15 -11.49
CA ARG A 204 22.20 -1.43 -12.13
C ARG A 204 22.63 -0.29 -13.03
N ASN A 205 21.80 0.15 -13.97
CA ASN A 205 22.17 1.22 -14.90
C ASN A 205 22.52 2.51 -14.16
N ARG A 206 21.83 2.79 -13.05
CA ARG A 206 22.08 3.98 -12.25
C ARG A 206 23.48 3.99 -11.63
N ILE A 207 23.99 2.85 -11.19
CA ILE A 207 25.33 2.77 -10.57
C ILE A 207 26.48 2.61 -11.57
N TYR A 208 26.21 2.23 -12.83
CA TYR A 208 27.24 2.06 -13.86
C TYR A 208 27.25 3.18 -14.89
N ASP A 209 26.08 3.67 -15.35
CA ASP A 209 25.98 4.54 -16.52
C ASP A 209 25.79 6.02 -16.18
N ASN A 210 25.38 6.37 -14.95
CA ASN A 210 24.96 7.74 -14.57
C ASN A 210 25.81 8.36 -13.45
N ALA A 211 27.13 8.40 -13.64
CA ALA A 211 28.06 8.90 -12.63
C ALA A 211 27.85 10.35 -12.16
N SER A 212 27.19 11.20 -12.95
CA SER A 212 26.94 12.62 -12.60
C SER A 212 25.76 12.85 -11.65
N VAL A 213 24.82 11.89 -11.56
CA VAL A 213 23.58 12.01 -10.78
C VAL A 213 23.54 11.11 -9.55
N ILE A 214 24.67 10.47 -9.20
CA ILE A 214 24.82 9.59 -8.05
C ILE A 214 26.15 9.87 -7.35
N ASP A 215 26.18 9.75 -6.02
CA ASP A 215 27.44 9.82 -5.27
C ASP A 215 28.39 8.67 -5.67
N GLY A 216 29.63 9.00 -6.04
CA GLY A 216 30.58 8.04 -6.58
C GLY A 216 31.00 6.96 -5.57
N GLY A 217 31.13 7.33 -4.29
CA GLY A 217 31.44 6.40 -3.19
C GLY A 217 30.29 5.42 -2.96
N PHE A 218 29.06 5.94 -2.96
CA PHE A 218 27.84 5.12 -2.86
C PHE A 218 27.74 4.15 -4.05
N ALA A 219 27.88 4.61 -5.29
CA ALA A 219 27.85 3.76 -6.47
C ALA A 219 28.91 2.65 -6.39
N SER A 220 30.14 2.99 -5.98
CA SER A 220 31.25 2.02 -5.81
C SER A 220 30.88 0.92 -4.79
N THR A 221 30.27 1.28 -3.66
CA THR A 221 29.85 0.29 -2.65
C THR A 221 28.76 -0.63 -3.19
N ARG A 222 27.80 -0.09 -3.98
CA ARG A 222 26.70 -0.88 -4.55
C ARG A 222 27.15 -1.82 -5.67
N ARG A 223 28.14 -1.43 -6.47
CA ARG A 223 28.76 -2.28 -7.51
C ARG A 223 29.34 -3.58 -6.96
N ARG A 224 29.85 -3.60 -5.71
CA ARG A 224 30.36 -4.82 -5.06
C ARG A 224 29.30 -5.91 -4.93
N GLY A 225 28.05 -5.54 -4.65
CA GLY A 225 26.93 -6.47 -4.51
C GLY A 225 26.10 -6.64 -5.77
N CYS A 226 26.25 -5.74 -6.76
CA CYS A 226 25.49 -5.73 -8.00
C CYS A 226 26.44 -5.66 -9.20
N PRO A 227 26.85 -6.82 -9.79
CA PRO A 227 27.75 -6.84 -10.94
C PRO A 227 27.14 -6.16 -12.18
N SER A 228 28.01 -5.64 -13.08
CA SER A 228 27.58 -5.04 -14.35
C SER A 228 26.90 -6.04 -15.28
N LEU A 229 27.36 -7.30 -15.27
CA LEU A 229 26.78 -8.37 -16.08
C LEU A 229 25.35 -8.67 -15.64
N SER A 230 24.40 -8.46 -16.57
CA SER A 230 23.00 -8.81 -16.39
C SER A 230 22.77 -10.29 -16.71
N ASN A 231 22.38 -11.05 -15.71
CA ASN A 231 21.89 -12.42 -15.82
C ASN A 231 20.88 -12.70 -14.68
N PRO A 232 20.11 -13.80 -14.74
CA PRO A 232 19.07 -14.09 -13.74
C PRO A 232 19.58 -14.12 -12.30
N GLU A 233 20.79 -14.61 -12.06
CA GLU A 233 21.39 -14.67 -10.72
C GLU A 233 21.77 -13.29 -10.20
N ASN A 234 22.50 -12.50 -11.00
CA ASN A 234 22.91 -11.16 -10.63
C ASN A 234 21.73 -10.21 -10.50
N ASN A 235 20.68 -10.41 -11.30
CA ASN A 235 19.47 -9.57 -11.26
C ASN A 235 18.73 -9.66 -9.92
N LYS A 236 18.76 -10.82 -9.27
CA LYS A 236 18.07 -11.07 -7.98
C LYS A 236 18.86 -10.60 -6.76
N LYS A 237 20.14 -10.26 -6.90
CA LYS A 237 20.95 -9.76 -5.78
C LYS A 237 20.32 -8.49 -5.21
N LEU A 238 20.36 -8.36 -3.89
CA LEU A 238 19.63 -7.32 -3.17
C LEU A 238 20.59 -6.25 -2.63
N ALA A 239 20.12 -5.00 -2.64
CA ALA A 239 20.77 -3.91 -1.92
C ALA A 239 19.74 -3.13 -1.10
N ALA A 240 20.14 -2.68 0.09
CA ALA A 240 19.29 -1.86 0.95
C ALA A 240 18.94 -0.53 0.26
N LEU A 241 17.67 -0.14 0.34
CA LEU A 241 17.17 1.15 -0.16
C LEU A 241 17.72 2.29 0.68
N ASP A 242 17.70 2.17 2.00
CA ASP A 242 18.38 3.06 2.92
C ASP A 242 19.79 2.54 3.21
N LEU A 243 20.78 3.42 3.01
CA LEU A 243 22.21 3.09 3.24
C LEU A 243 22.53 2.91 4.73
N VAL A 244 21.83 3.66 5.61
CA VAL A 244 22.23 3.85 7.02
C VAL A 244 21.49 2.92 7.95
N THR A 245 20.16 2.87 7.83
CA THR A 245 19.26 2.18 8.76
C THR A 245 18.21 1.33 8.06
N PRO A 246 18.58 0.35 7.22
CA PRO A 246 17.67 -0.34 6.28
C PRO A 246 16.53 -1.14 6.94
N ASN A 247 16.54 -1.29 8.24
CA ASN A 247 15.54 -2.04 9.02
C ASN A 247 14.91 -1.22 10.16
N SER A 248 15.07 0.11 10.14
CA SER A 248 14.48 1.03 11.12
C SER A 248 13.78 2.17 10.42
N PHE A 249 12.56 2.47 10.81
CA PHE A 249 11.78 3.54 10.22
C PHE A 249 12.25 4.90 10.74
N ASP A 250 12.97 5.63 9.93
CA ASP A 250 13.47 6.97 10.23
C ASP A 250 13.56 7.86 8.97
N ASN A 251 14.18 9.02 9.08
CA ASN A 251 14.29 9.98 7.97
C ASN A 251 15.63 9.94 7.20
N ASN A 252 16.44 8.90 7.40
CA ASN A 252 17.73 8.77 6.70
C ASN A 252 17.55 8.63 5.18
N TYR A 253 16.46 8.03 4.72
CA TYR A 253 16.09 8.02 3.30
C TYR A 253 16.18 9.42 2.67
N PHE A 254 15.57 10.44 3.27
CA PHE A 254 15.60 11.80 2.74
C PHE A 254 16.99 12.43 2.80
N LYS A 255 17.75 12.17 3.86
CA LYS A 255 19.17 12.61 3.97
C LYS A 255 20.01 11.97 2.88
N ASN A 256 19.75 10.70 2.54
CA ASN A 256 20.42 10.00 1.43
C ASN A 256 20.11 10.65 0.08
N LEU A 257 18.84 11.08 -0.16
CA LEU A 257 18.48 11.79 -1.40
C LEU A 257 19.25 13.09 -1.59
N ILE A 258 19.38 13.91 -0.52
CA ILE A 258 20.15 15.17 -0.54
C ILE A 258 21.63 14.90 -0.90
N GLN A 259 22.17 13.77 -0.45
CA GLN A 259 23.55 13.36 -0.73
C GLN A 259 23.71 12.61 -2.07
N LYS A 260 22.70 12.60 -2.93
CA LYS A 260 22.67 11.84 -4.20
C LYS A 260 22.88 10.33 -4.00
N LYS A 261 22.39 9.79 -2.90
CA LYS A 261 22.47 8.37 -2.50
C LYS A 261 21.13 7.62 -2.58
N GLY A 262 20.14 8.17 -3.29
CA GLY A 262 18.93 7.45 -3.63
C GLY A 262 19.27 6.23 -4.49
N LEU A 263 18.79 5.04 -4.13
CA LEU A 263 19.15 3.81 -4.83
C LEU A 263 18.47 3.70 -6.19
N LEU A 264 17.15 3.93 -6.24
CA LEU A 264 16.36 3.89 -7.47
C LEU A 264 16.41 5.25 -8.18
N HIS A 265 16.14 5.25 -9.48
CA HIS A 265 15.96 6.51 -10.20
C HIS A 265 14.75 7.27 -9.65
N SER A 266 13.63 6.56 -9.43
CA SER A 266 12.40 7.11 -8.85
C SER A 266 12.58 7.68 -7.43
N ASP A 267 13.57 7.23 -6.68
CA ASP A 267 13.93 7.84 -5.40
C ASP A 267 14.66 9.17 -5.62
N GLN A 268 15.70 9.18 -6.44
CA GLN A 268 16.56 10.36 -6.58
C GLN A 268 15.89 11.53 -7.27
N VAL A 269 14.93 11.27 -8.17
CA VAL A 269 14.20 12.37 -8.85
C VAL A 269 13.38 13.23 -7.89
N LEU A 270 13.07 12.74 -6.70
CA LEU A 270 12.40 13.52 -5.65
C LEU A 270 13.26 14.69 -5.16
N PHE A 271 14.60 14.61 -5.33
CA PHE A 271 15.55 15.68 -5.00
C PHE A 271 16.56 15.88 -6.15
N SER A 272 16.07 16.44 -7.25
CA SER A 272 16.88 16.68 -8.46
C SER A 272 16.67 18.07 -9.08
N GLY A 273 16.25 19.05 -8.28
CA GLY A 273 15.95 20.41 -8.73
C GLY A 273 14.48 20.68 -9.06
N GLY A 274 13.58 19.70 -8.83
CA GLY A 274 12.15 19.81 -9.11
C GLY A 274 11.31 20.36 -7.94
N SER A 275 9.98 20.32 -8.12
CA SER A 275 8.98 20.87 -7.19
C SER A 275 8.95 20.20 -5.81
N THR A 276 9.55 19.03 -5.65
CA THR A 276 9.54 18.25 -4.41
C THR A 276 10.75 18.48 -3.51
N ASN A 277 11.78 19.24 -3.97
CA ASN A 277 13.01 19.45 -3.21
C ASN A 277 12.75 19.98 -1.78
N ASN A 278 11.87 20.98 -1.64
CA ASN A 278 11.60 21.58 -0.32
C ASN A 278 10.95 20.56 0.64
N ILE A 279 10.11 19.66 0.13
CA ILE A 279 9.46 18.62 0.93
C ILE A 279 10.51 17.60 1.40
N VAL A 280 11.43 17.19 0.52
CA VAL A 280 12.55 16.28 0.87
C VAL A 280 13.45 16.93 1.92
N SER A 281 13.80 18.23 1.75
CA SER A 281 14.61 18.98 2.74
C SER A 281 13.91 19.02 4.10
N GLU A 282 12.62 19.37 4.14
CA GLU A 282 11.83 19.41 5.36
C GLU A 282 11.85 18.07 6.09
N TYR A 283 11.59 16.95 5.40
CA TYR A 283 11.58 15.63 6.02
C TYR A 283 12.97 15.16 6.44
N SER A 284 14.02 15.61 5.77
CA SER A 284 15.40 15.29 6.17
C SER A 284 15.79 15.93 7.51
N GLU A 285 15.19 17.08 7.83
CA GLU A 285 15.46 17.85 9.05
C GLU A 285 14.48 17.52 10.18
N ASN A 286 13.23 17.16 9.83
CA ASN A 286 12.11 17.03 10.76
C ASN A 286 11.52 15.61 10.78
N PRO A 287 12.13 14.65 11.50
CA PRO A 287 11.66 13.26 11.56
C PRO A 287 10.25 13.13 12.16
N THR A 288 9.85 14.05 13.03
CA THR A 288 8.50 14.05 13.62
C THR A 288 7.45 14.41 12.59
N THR A 289 7.69 15.46 11.78
CA THR A 289 6.82 15.85 10.67
C THR A 289 6.70 14.72 9.65
N PHE A 290 7.84 14.10 9.26
CA PHE A 290 7.82 12.94 8.38
C PHE A 290 6.91 11.83 8.90
N LYS A 291 7.06 11.41 10.17
CA LYS A 291 6.24 10.34 10.75
C LYS A 291 4.75 10.71 10.83
N SER A 292 4.43 11.94 11.20
CA SER A 292 3.04 12.43 11.24
C SER A 292 2.39 12.43 9.85
N ASP A 293 3.08 12.98 8.87
CA ASP A 293 2.58 13.05 7.49
C ASP A 293 2.49 11.67 6.84
N PHE A 294 3.43 10.76 7.16
CA PHE A 294 3.38 9.37 6.70
C PHE A 294 2.11 8.67 7.21
N ALA A 295 1.79 8.83 8.50
CA ALA A 295 0.57 8.27 9.07
C ALA A 295 -0.69 8.84 8.38
N ALA A 296 -0.72 10.14 8.13
CA ALA A 296 -1.84 10.80 7.43
C ALA A 296 -1.96 10.31 5.97
N ALA A 297 -0.84 10.18 5.26
CA ALA A 297 -0.83 9.70 3.88
C ALA A 297 -1.22 8.21 3.78
N MET A 298 -0.84 7.37 4.75
CA MET A 298 -1.26 5.97 4.83
C MET A 298 -2.78 5.83 5.08
N ILE A 299 -3.39 6.74 5.84
CA ILE A 299 -4.86 6.79 5.99
C ILE A 299 -5.51 7.14 4.64
N LYS A 300 -5.03 8.19 3.95
CA LYS A 300 -5.53 8.59 2.63
C LYS A 300 -5.37 7.46 1.60
N MET A 301 -4.23 6.79 1.59
CA MET A 301 -3.99 5.64 0.71
C MET A 301 -4.97 4.51 1.00
N GLY A 302 -5.25 4.24 2.28
CA GLY A 302 -6.23 3.24 2.68
C GLY A 302 -7.69 3.59 2.33
N ASP A 303 -7.97 4.84 1.97
CA ASP A 303 -9.27 5.32 1.50
C ASP A 303 -9.42 5.27 -0.03
N ILE A 304 -8.41 4.77 -0.77
CA ILE A 304 -8.49 4.65 -2.23
C ILE A 304 -9.52 3.57 -2.61
N GLU A 305 -10.63 3.98 -3.17
CA GLU A 305 -11.68 3.16 -3.80
C GLU A 305 -11.98 1.83 -3.09
N PRO A 306 -12.22 1.79 -1.75
CA PRO A 306 -12.46 0.55 -1.05
C PRO A 306 -13.82 -0.03 -1.43
N LEU A 307 -13.93 -1.33 -1.58
CA LEU A 307 -15.23 -2.01 -1.63
C LEU A 307 -15.85 -2.02 -0.23
N THR A 308 -17.15 -1.72 -0.13
CA THR A 308 -17.87 -1.66 1.16
C THR A 308 -19.29 -2.20 1.04
N GLY A 309 -19.93 -2.51 2.15
CA GLY A 309 -21.32 -2.96 2.20
C GLY A 309 -21.56 -4.26 1.41
N SER A 310 -22.38 -4.18 0.37
CA SER A 310 -22.69 -5.31 -0.52
C SER A 310 -21.73 -5.44 -1.71
N ASN A 311 -20.81 -4.48 -1.90
CA ASN A 311 -19.81 -4.52 -2.96
C ASN A 311 -18.61 -5.36 -2.48
N GLY A 312 -18.40 -6.52 -3.08
CA GLY A 312 -17.36 -7.47 -2.66
C GLY A 312 -17.84 -8.46 -1.61
N ILE A 313 -16.92 -9.31 -1.15
CA ILE A 313 -17.19 -10.43 -0.24
C ILE A 313 -16.26 -10.38 0.99
N ILE A 314 -16.43 -11.34 1.90
CA ILE A 314 -15.41 -11.69 2.89
C ILE A 314 -14.85 -13.05 2.46
N ARG A 315 -13.61 -13.07 1.98
CA ARG A 315 -12.97 -14.33 1.61
C ARG A 315 -12.55 -15.11 2.85
N ARG A 316 -12.75 -16.42 2.84
CA ARG A 316 -12.26 -17.32 3.91
C ARG A 316 -10.76 -17.61 3.78
N ILE A 317 -10.29 -17.68 2.54
CA ILE A 317 -8.90 -17.84 2.16
C ILE A 317 -8.56 -16.63 1.27
N CYS A 318 -7.48 -15.89 1.61
CA CYS A 318 -7.21 -14.64 0.91
C CYS A 318 -6.78 -14.83 -0.55
N SER A 319 -6.27 -16.00 -0.91
CA SER A 319 -5.81 -16.29 -2.27
C SER A 319 -6.89 -16.84 -3.22
N ALA A 320 -8.13 -17.07 -2.72
CA ALA A 320 -9.21 -17.66 -3.51
C ALA A 320 -10.56 -17.00 -3.23
N ILE A 321 -11.45 -17.03 -4.22
CA ILE A 321 -12.87 -16.68 -4.07
C ILE A 321 -13.58 -17.84 -3.37
N ASN A 322 -14.54 -17.53 -2.47
CA ASN A 322 -15.34 -18.54 -1.75
C ASN A 322 -16.23 -19.32 -2.72
#